data_552362d18c208947499156113ba2fd8f
#
_entry.id   552362d18c208947499156113ba2fd8f
#
_cell.length_a   1.000
_cell.length_b   1.000
_cell.length_c   1.000
_cell.angle_alpha   90.00
_cell.angle_beta   90.00
_cell.angle_gamma   90.00
#
_symmetry.space_group_name_H-M   'P 1'
#
loop_
_entity.id
_entity.type
_entity.pdbx_description
1 polymer ?
#
loop_
_entity_poly.entity_id
_entity_poly.type
_entity_poly.pdbx_seq_one_letter_code
_entity_poly.pdbx_strand_id
1 'polypeptide(L)'
;LEATMSYRCRWFEYLCYRPLMQRYWEEDPNFRHESAPKPRLTDADYHDDYLSEKIGVEKRLEWTAQKHFVTTEEEPLFDAADVLRFGKDLVVQHGFTTNLKGIEWIRRHFPDHRVHAVNFPGDPYPIHIDATFTPLRPGLILNNPQRRLPDEQRKMFQENGWEILD
;
A
#
# COMPACT_ATOMS: atom_id res chain seq x y z
N LEU A 1 3.25 10.25 -8.51
CA LEU A 1 3.34 10.55 -7.08
C LEU A 1 4.57 9.87 -6.47
N GLU A 2 5.34 10.61 -5.71
CA GLU A 2 6.49 10.11 -4.96
C GLU A 2 6.03 9.70 -3.55
N ALA A 3 6.13 8.41 -3.24
CA ALA A 3 5.61 7.84 -1.99
C ALA A 3 6.41 8.21 -0.73
N THR A 4 5.88 7.87 0.42
CA THR A 4 6.50 8.04 1.75
C THR A 4 7.05 6.72 2.24
N MET A 5 8.28 6.37 1.87
CA MET A 5 8.87 5.07 2.22
C MET A 5 8.91 4.86 3.73
N SER A 6 8.41 3.72 4.20
CA SER A 6 8.39 3.34 5.62
C SER A 6 9.66 2.65 6.11
N TYR A 7 10.53 2.19 5.23
CA TYR A 7 11.81 1.57 5.58
C TYR A 7 12.94 2.59 5.61
N ARG A 8 13.61 2.76 6.75
CA ARG A 8 14.73 3.70 6.91
C ARG A 8 15.85 3.48 5.88
N CYS A 9 16.18 2.23 5.59
CA CYS A 9 17.23 1.91 4.60
C CYS A 9 16.84 2.23 3.16
N ARG A 10 15.54 2.36 2.86
CA ARG A 10 15.00 2.67 1.54
C ARG A 10 14.53 4.13 1.40
N TRP A 11 14.69 4.94 2.44
CA TRP A 11 14.13 6.29 2.50
C TRP A 11 14.55 7.18 1.32
N PHE A 12 15.77 7.00 0.81
CA PHE A 12 16.31 7.77 -0.31
C PHE A 12 16.03 7.19 -1.71
N GLU A 13 15.32 6.07 -1.83
CA GLU A 13 15.06 5.43 -3.14
C GLU A 13 14.33 6.35 -4.13
N TYR A 14 13.47 7.24 -3.67
CA TYR A 14 12.76 8.19 -4.51
C TYR A 14 13.72 9.11 -5.30
N LEU A 15 14.93 9.35 -4.81
CA LEU A 15 15.93 10.16 -5.51
C LEU A 15 16.39 9.52 -6.82
N CYS A 16 16.38 8.18 -6.91
CA CYS A 16 16.78 7.46 -8.12
C CYS A 16 15.85 7.76 -9.31
N TYR A 17 14.58 8.05 -9.04
CA TYR A 17 13.57 8.31 -10.08
C TYR A 17 13.43 9.78 -10.44
N ARG A 18 13.93 10.70 -9.63
CA ARG A 18 13.77 12.14 -9.86
C ARG A 18 14.28 12.61 -11.21
N PRO A 19 15.47 12.21 -11.71
CA PRO A 19 15.91 12.63 -13.04
C PRO A 19 14.98 12.18 -14.17
N LEU A 20 14.43 10.97 -14.05
CA LEU A 20 13.44 10.44 -15.01
C LEU A 20 12.13 11.23 -14.95
N MET A 21 11.63 11.49 -13.74
CA MET A 21 10.40 12.27 -13.54
C MET A 21 10.55 13.71 -14.02
N GLN A 22 11.71 14.32 -13.80
CA GLN A 22 12.05 15.65 -14.30
C GLN A 22 12.01 15.68 -15.83
N ARG A 23 12.60 14.69 -16.49
CA ARG A 23 12.58 14.57 -17.93
C ARG A 23 11.14 14.49 -18.48
N TYR A 24 10.30 13.63 -17.91
CA TYR A 24 8.89 13.55 -18.31
C TYR A 24 8.15 14.86 -18.09
N TRP A 25 8.43 15.57 -17.00
CA TRP A 25 7.83 16.86 -16.72
C TRP A 25 8.24 17.93 -17.72
N GLU A 26 9.48 17.88 -18.24
CA GLU A 26 9.99 18.79 -19.28
C GLU A 26 9.42 18.46 -20.67
N GLU A 27 9.20 17.16 -20.96
CA GLU A 27 8.80 16.69 -22.29
C GLU A 27 7.26 16.60 -22.49
N ASP A 28 6.48 16.40 -21.42
CA ASP A 28 5.03 16.22 -21.50
C ASP A 28 4.28 17.27 -20.66
N PRO A 29 3.59 18.22 -21.29
CA PRO A 29 2.84 19.28 -20.59
C PRO A 29 1.68 18.74 -19.75
N ASN A 30 1.25 17.48 -19.98
CA ASN A 30 0.20 16.83 -19.19
C ASN A 30 0.76 16.02 -18.00
N PHE A 31 2.06 15.80 -17.96
CA PHE A 31 2.68 15.07 -16.85
C PHE A 31 2.59 15.89 -15.57
N ARG A 32 2.26 15.21 -14.47
CA ARG A 32 2.23 15.79 -13.12
C ARG A 32 3.07 14.92 -12.20
N HIS A 33 4.05 15.56 -11.58
CA HIS A 33 4.86 14.94 -10.54
C HIS A 33 4.65 15.66 -9.22
N GLU A 34 4.31 14.90 -8.21
CA GLU A 34 4.04 15.40 -6.86
C GLU A 34 4.74 14.52 -5.84
N SER A 35 5.20 15.14 -4.78
CA SER A 35 5.91 14.49 -3.68
C SER A 35 5.01 14.42 -2.46
N ALA A 36 4.77 13.23 -1.94
CA ALA A 36 4.15 13.08 -0.64
C ALA A 36 5.08 13.57 0.48
N PRO A 37 4.56 13.91 1.67
CA PRO A 37 5.36 14.27 2.82
C PRO A 37 6.44 13.21 3.08
N LYS A 38 7.64 13.63 3.43
CA LYS A 38 8.73 12.72 3.79
C LYS A 38 8.79 12.57 5.30
N PRO A 39 8.48 11.40 5.84
CA PRO A 39 8.49 11.15 7.28
C PRO A 39 9.94 11.18 7.79
N ARG A 40 10.09 11.48 9.07
CA ARG A 40 11.40 11.46 9.74
C ARG A 40 11.87 10.03 10.04
N LEU A 41 10.93 9.09 10.13
CA LEU A 41 11.15 7.69 10.47
C LEU A 41 11.90 7.55 11.82
N THR A 42 11.37 8.21 12.83
CA THR A 42 11.84 8.08 14.21
C THR A 42 11.39 6.73 14.81
N ASP A 43 11.83 6.41 16.01
CA ASP A 43 11.39 5.17 16.67
C ASP A 43 9.89 5.19 16.99
N ALA A 44 9.29 6.39 17.15
CA ALA A 44 7.85 6.54 17.34
C ALA A 44 7.00 6.09 16.14
N ASP A 45 7.60 5.97 14.95
CA ASP A 45 6.93 5.47 13.75
C ASP A 45 6.80 3.94 13.72
N TYR A 46 7.37 3.23 14.70
CA TYR A 46 7.40 1.77 14.74
C TYR A 46 6.95 1.23 16.09
N HIS A 47 6.24 0.10 16.07
CA HIS A 47 5.92 -0.65 17.28
C HIS A 47 7.14 -1.46 17.75
N ASP A 48 7.57 -1.26 18.98
CA ASP A 48 8.77 -1.88 19.57
C ASP A 48 8.72 -3.42 19.55
N ASP A 49 7.54 -4.00 19.71
CA ASP A 49 7.34 -5.45 19.71
C ASP A 49 7.66 -6.10 18.35
N TYR A 50 7.51 -5.37 17.23
CA TYR A 50 7.92 -5.83 15.90
C TYR A 50 9.44 -5.81 15.69
N LEU A 51 10.17 -5.03 16.45
CA LEU A 51 11.64 -4.98 16.39
C LEU A 51 12.29 -6.19 17.05
N SER A 52 11.50 -7.03 17.74
CA SER A 52 11.97 -8.27 18.33
C SER A 52 12.22 -9.35 17.27
N GLU A 53 13.44 -9.87 17.19
CA GLU A 53 13.84 -10.93 16.23
C GLU A 53 13.15 -12.28 16.45
N LYS A 54 12.38 -12.44 17.55
CA LYS A 54 11.80 -13.71 17.98
C LYS A 54 10.31 -13.89 17.70
N ILE A 55 9.70 -13.01 16.89
CA ILE A 55 8.27 -13.11 16.60
C ILE A 55 7.99 -14.26 15.62
N GLY A 56 7.37 -15.33 16.12
CA GLY A 56 6.95 -16.48 15.31
C GLY A 56 5.77 -16.18 14.40
N VAL A 57 5.54 -17.07 13.41
CA VAL A 57 4.47 -16.95 12.42
C VAL A 57 3.07 -16.85 13.05
N GLU A 58 2.79 -17.65 14.07
CA GLU A 58 1.50 -17.64 14.78
C GLU A 58 1.18 -16.27 15.38
N LYS A 59 2.16 -15.66 16.05
CA LYS A 59 2.01 -14.33 16.63
C LYS A 59 1.81 -13.25 15.57
N ARG A 60 2.51 -13.36 14.44
CA ARG A 60 2.33 -12.44 13.32
C ARG A 60 0.94 -12.55 12.69
N LEU A 61 0.40 -13.76 12.55
CA LEU A 61 -0.98 -13.98 12.08
C LEU A 61 -2.01 -13.36 13.02
N GLU A 62 -1.83 -13.57 14.35
CA GLU A 62 -2.67 -12.94 15.36
C GLU A 62 -2.67 -11.41 15.21
N TRP A 63 -1.48 -10.81 15.14
CA TRP A 63 -1.33 -9.37 15.02
C TRP A 63 -1.88 -8.83 13.71
N THR A 64 -1.64 -9.53 12.59
CA THR A 64 -2.20 -9.14 11.28
C THR A 64 -3.74 -9.16 11.30
N ALA A 65 -4.34 -10.17 11.93
CA ALA A 65 -5.79 -10.26 12.12
C ALA A 65 -6.34 -9.09 12.96
N GLN A 66 -5.57 -8.63 13.94
CA GLN A 66 -5.88 -7.46 14.77
C GLN A 66 -5.53 -6.12 14.11
N LYS A 67 -4.95 -6.14 12.91
CA LYS A 67 -4.42 -4.96 12.18
C LYS A 67 -3.31 -4.23 12.97
N HIS A 68 -2.58 -4.97 13.79
CA HIS A 68 -1.39 -4.50 14.46
C HIS A 68 -0.18 -4.77 13.55
N PHE A 69 0.36 -3.73 12.96
CA PHE A 69 1.47 -3.78 12.01
C PHE A 69 2.73 -3.16 12.58
N VAL A 70 3.83 -3.24 11.83
CA VAL A 70 5.12 -2.72 12.27
C VAL A 70 5.14 -1.20 12.41
N THR A 71 4.38 -0.49 11.58
CA THR A 71 4.30 0.97 11.62
C THR A 71 3.18 1.43 12.57
N THR A 72 3.46 2.48 13.33
CA THR A 72 2.45 3.20 14.12
C THR A 72 1.67 4.17 13.24
N GLU A 73 0.75 4.92 13.87
CA GLU A 73 0.03 6.02 13.22
C GLU A 73 0.67 7.40 13.56
N GLU A 74 1.99 7.47 13.81
CA GLU A 74 2.66 8.73 14.14
C GLU A 74 2.74 9.66 12.93
N GLU A 75 3.35 9.24 11.85
CA GLU A 75 3.43 9.99 10.59
C GLU A 75 2.69 9.25 9.44
N PRO A 76 2.23 9.95 8.38
CA PRO A 76 1.66 9.28 7.20
C PRO A 76 2.72 8.47 6.47
N LEU A 77 2.49 7.17 6.35
CA LEU A 77 3.39 6.23 5.69
C LEU A 77 2.63 5.45 4.61
N PHE A 78 3.16 5.40 3.39
CA PHE A 78 2.67 4.49 2.36
C PHE A 78 3.77 4.17 1.34
N ASP A 79 3.76 2.95 0.82
CA ASP A 79 4.56 2.54 -0.31
C ASP A 79 3.71 2.55 -1.58
N ALA A 80 4.32 2.91 -2.72
CA ALA A 80 3.63 2.89 -4.01
C ALA A 80 3.19 1.48 -4.43
N ALA A 81 3.91 0.44 -4.02
CA ALA A 81 3.58 -0.96 -4.26
C ALA A 81 2.33 -1.44 -3.47
N ASP A 82 1.86 -0.66 -2.50
CA ASP A 82 0.62 -0.91 -1.77
C ASP A 82 -0.61 -0.27 -2.43
N VAL A 83 -0.44 0.41 -3.58
CA VAL A 83 -1.51 1.14 -4.25
C VAL A 83 -1.78 0.58 -5.63
N LEU A 84 -2.98 0.06 -5.85
CA LEU A 84 -3.47 -0.37 -7.16
C LEU A 84 -4.55 0.57 -7.67
N ARG A 85 -4.51 0.88 -8.96
CA ARG A 85 -5.49 1.75 -9.60
C ARG A 85 -6.43 0.98 -10.53
N PHE A 86 -7.74 1.16 -10.30
CA PHE A 86 -8.83 0.64 -11.10
C PHE A 86 -9.69 1.81 -11.62
N GLY A 87 -9.19 2.51 -12.62
CA GLY A 87 -9.84 3.73 -13.11
C GLY A 87 -9.88 4.84 -12.07
N LYS A 88 -11.05 5.14 -11.52
CA LYS A 88 -11.25 6.11 -10.44
C LYS A 88 -11.21 5.50 -9.02
N ASP A 89 -10.96 4.21 -8.93
CA ASP A 89 -10.80 3.53 -7.66
C ASP A 89 -9.31 3.28 -7.37
N LEU A 90 -8.87 3.63 -6.17
CA LEU A 90 -7.56 3.32 -5.63
C LEU A 90 -7.74 2.28 -4.52
N VAL A 91 -7.18 1.10 -4.71
CA VAL A 91 -7.16 0.06 -3.69
C VAL A 91 -5.83 0.10 -3.00
N VAL A 92 -5.84 0.34 -1.70
CA VAL A 92 -4.63 0.57 -0.90
C VAL A 92 -4.55 -0.44 0.22
N GLN A 93 -3.45 -1.19 0.26
CA GLN A 93 -3.22 -2.15 1.33
C GLN A 93 -2.84 -1.45 2.62
N HIS A 94 -3.59 -1.72 3.69
CA HIS A 94 -3.15 -1.46 5.05
C HIS A 94 -2.32 -2.65 5.54
N GLY A 95 -1.04 -2.42 5.84
CA GLY A 95 -0.09 -3.49 6.13
C GLY A 95 1.21 -2.97 6.75
N PHE A 96 2.32 -3.65 6.50
CA PHE A 96 3.61 -3.34 7.11
C PHE A 96 4.23 -2.02 6.63
N THR A 97 3.88 -1.59 5.43
CA THR A 97 4.52 -0.46 4.75
C THR A 97 3.61 0.76 4.61
N THR A 98 2.31 0.55 4.80
CA THR A 98 1.29 1.59 4.65
C THR A 98 0.36 1.59 5.85
N ASN A 99 0.29 2.71 6.55
CA ASN A 99 -0.58 2.91 7.70
C ASN A 99 -1.86 3.69 7.33
N LEU A 100 -2.80 3.80 8.27
CA LEU A 100 -4.08 4.49 8.03
C LEU A 100 -3.90 5.99 7.77
N LYS A 101 -2.94 6.65 8.41
CA LYS A 101 -2.61 8.05 8.11
C LYS A 101 -2.14 8.23 6.67
N GLY A 102 -1.34 7.30 6.15
CA GLY A 102 -0.93 7.30 4.74
C GLY A 102 -2.11 7.12 3.79
N ILE A 103 -3.02 6.19 4.09
CA ILE A 103 -4.25 5.97 3.32
C ILE A 103 -5.13 7.21 3.34
N GLU A 104 -5.29 7.85 4.50
CA GLU A 104 -6.07 9.08 4.62
C GLU A 104 -5.42 10.24 3.86
N TRP A 105 -4.08 10.33 3.88
CA TRP A 105 -3.37 11.32 3.07
C TRP A 105 -3.66 11.12 1.57
N ILE A 106 -3.59 9.88 1.06
CA ILE A 106 -3.94 9.53 -0.33
C ILE A 106 -5.39 9.95 -0.64
N ARG A 107 -6.33 9.68 0.25
CA ARG A 107 -7.75 10.04 0.09
C ARG A 107 -7.96 11.55 -0.08
N ARG A 108 -7.27 12.35 0.73
CA ARG A 108 -7.34 13.82 0.64
C ARG A 108 -6.63 14.38 -0.58
N HIS A 109 -5.53 13.73 -0.97
CA HIS A 109 -4.72 14.17 -2.10
C HIS A 109 -5.39 13.89 -3.45
N PHE A 110 -6.18 12.82 -3.53
CA PHE A 110 -6.93 12.43 -4.73
C PHE A 110 -8.44 12.52 -4.53
N PRO A 111 -9.02 13.73 -4.35
CA PRO A 111 -10.44 13.89 -4.02
C PRO A 111 -11.40 13.37 -5.10
N ASP A 112 -10.94 13.26 -6.35
CA ASP A 112 -11.71 12.73 -7.48
C ASP A 112 -11.65 11.20 -7.60
N HIS A 113 -10.98 10.51 -6.66
CA HIS A 113 -10.87 9.06 -6.60
C HIS A 113 -11.53 8.50 -5.35
N ARG A 114 -12.06 7.28 -5.48
CA ARG A 114 -12.52 6.49 -4.32
C ARG A 114 -11.36 5.67 -3.79
N VAL A 115 -11.03 5.81 -2.52
CA VAL A 115 -9.92 5.10 -1.88
C VAL A 115 -10.46 4.00 -0.99
N HIS A 116 -10.14 2.75 -1.32
CA HIS A 116 -10.57 1.54 -0.64
C HIS A 116 -9.37 0.94 0.12
N ALA A 117 -9.46 0.92 1.44
CA ALA A 117 -8.46 0.24 2.27
C ALA A 117 -8.75 -1.27 2.31
N VAL A 118 -7.74 -2.08 2.03
CA VAL A 118 -7.82 -3.54 2.09
C VAL A 118 -6.74 -4.09 3.00
N ASN A 119 -6.94 -5.30 3.53
CA ASN A 119 -5.95 -6.00 4.33
C ASN A 119 -6.01 -7.51 4.09
N PHE A 120 -4.94 -8.21 4.45
CA PHE A 120 -4.78 -9.65 4.28
C PHE A 120 -4.56 -10.31 5.64
N PRO A 121 -5.63 -10.58 6.42
CA PRO A 121 -5.50 -11.06 7.81
C PRO A 121 -4.88 -12.46 7.93
N GLY A 122 -4.91 -13.26 6.85
CA GLY A 122 -4.25 -14.56 6.81
C GLY A 122 -2.78 -14.54 6.40
N ASP A 123 -2.20 -13.36 6.14
CA ASP A 123 -0.81 -13.22 5.73
C ASP A 123 0.06 -12.76 6.91
N PRO A 124 1.04 -13.57 7.36
CA PRO A 124 1.96 -13.15 8.41
C PRO A 124 2.97 -12.09 7.97
N TYR A 125 3.04 -11.79 6.66
CA TYR A 125 3.98 -10.85 6.06
C TYR A 125 3.31 -9.94 5.01
N PRO A 126 2.27 -9.15 5.38
CA PRO A 126 1.50 -8.35 4.43
C PRO A 126 2.30 -7.12 3.95
N ILE A 127 3.31 -7.35 3.10
CA ILE A 127 4.22 -6.30 2.66
C ILE A 127 3.57 -5.47 1.54
N HIS A 128 3.23 -6.06 0.39
CA HIS A 128 2.72 -5.31 -0.77
C HIS A 128 1.57 -6.03 -1.48
N ILE A 129 0.59 -5.25 -1.94
CA ILE A 129 -0.57 -5.75 -2.66
C ILE A 129 -0.24 -6.15 -4.10
N ASP A 130 0.72 -5.51 -4.73
CA ASP A 130 1.10 -5.76 -6.12
C ASP A 130 1.58 -7.20 -6.39
N ALA A 131 2.15 -7.84 -5.37
CA ALA A 131 2.53 -9.26 -5.41
C ALA A 131 1.36 -10.22 -5.10
N THR A 132 0.16 -9.70 -4.87
CA THR A 132 -0.98 -10.46 -4.35
C THR A 132 -2.19 -10.36 -5.25
N PHE A 133 -2.51 -9.16 -5.72
CA PHE A 133 -3.77 -8.82 -6.34
C PHE A 133 -3.52 -7.85 -7.50
N THR A 134 -3.48 -8.37 -8.73
CA THR A 134 -3.02 -7.59 -9.88
C THR A 134 -4.10 -7.49 -10.95
N PRO A 135 -4.51 -6.27 -11.36
CA PRO A 135 -5.39 -6.09 -12.51
C PRO A 135 -4.65 -6.46 -13.81
N LEU A 136 -5.16 -7.45 -14.56
CA LEU A 136 -4.60 -7.88 -15.83
C LEU A 136 -5.15 -7.06 -17.00
N ARG A 137 -6.44 -6.75 -16.94
CA ARG A 137 -7.18 -5.91 -17.90
C ARG A 137 -8.49 -5.46 -17.27
N PRO A 138 -9.22 -4.53 -17.85
CA PRO A 138 -10.57 -4.19 -17.37
C PRO A 138 -11.42 -5.43 -17.17
N GLY A 139 -12.01 -5.57 -15.99
CA GLY A 139 -12.86 -6.69 -15.60
C GLY A 139 -12.15 -7.97 -15.18
N LEU A 140 -10.80 -8.01 -15.13
CA LEU A 140 -10.07 -9.22 -14.76
C LEU A 140 -8.92 -8.93 -13.81
N ILE A 141 -8.90 -9.66 -12.69
CA ILE A 141 -7.88 -9.59 -11.65
C ILE A 141 -7.24 -10.96 -11.46
N LEU A 142 -5.92 -11.00 -11.32
CA LEU A 142 -5.19 -12.17 -10.86
C LEU A 142 -4.95 -12.03 -9.36
N ASN A 143 -5.29 -13.04 -8.60
CA ASN A 143 -5.08 -13.09 -7.15
C ASN A 143 -4.14 -14.24 -6.79
N ASN A 144 -3.27 -14.01 -5.84
CA ASN A 144 -2.47 -15.06 -5.23
C ASN A 144 -3.34 -15.84 -4.21
N PRO A 145 -3.64 -17.13 -4.43
CA PRO A 145 -4.53 -17.87 -3.55
C PRO A 145 -3.97 -18.07 -2.13
N GLN A 146 -2.65 -17.94 -1.94
CA GLN A 146 -2.02 -18.01 -0.60
C GLN A 146 -2.20 -16.72 0.20
N ARG A 147 -2.56 -15.61 -0.47
CA ARG A 147 -2.78 -14.29 0.12
C ARG A 147 -4.14 -13.75 -0.31
N ARG A 148 -5.17 -14.51 0.01
CA ARG A 148 -6.52 -14.20 -0.44
C ARG A 148 -7.12 -13.02 0.32
N LEU A 149 -7.74 -12.10 -0.42
CA LEU A 149 -8.59 -11.06 0.17
C LEU A 149 -9.77 -11.69 0.93
N PRO A 150 -10.21 -11.10 2.05
CA PRO A 150 -11.46 -11.45 2.71
C PRO A 150 -12.66 -11.42 1.74
N ASP A 151 -13.63 -12.31 1.95
CA ASP A 151 -14.76 -12.46 1.04
C ASP A 151 -15.57 -11.18 0.86
N GLU A 152 -15.72 -10.37 1.90
CA GLU A 152 -16.38 -9.07 1.83
C GLU A 152 -15.65 -8.11 0.87
N GLN A 153 -14.32 -8.11 0.90
CA GLN A 153 -13.51 -7.26 0.02
C GLN A 153 -13.53 -7.80 -1.42
N ARG A 154 -13.51 -9.12 -1.60
CA ARG A 154 -13.68 -9.76 -2.93
C ARG A 154 -15.04 -9.42 -3.55
N LYS A 155 -16.10 -9.45 -2.75
CA LYS A 155 -17.45 -9.14 -3.19
C LYS A 155 -17.56 -7.74 -3.80
N MET A 156 -16.88 -6.75 -3.25
CA MET A 156 -16.83 -5.39 -3.80
C MET A 156 -16.38 -5.40 -5.27
N PHE A 157 -15.36 -6.18 -5.62
CA PHE A 157 -14.90 -6.27 -7.01
C PHE A 157 -15.89 -7.01 -7.90
N GLN A 158 -16.42 -8.14 -7.42
CA GLN A 158 -17.38 -8.97 -8.18
C GLN A 158 -18.67 -8.22 -8.48
N GLU A 159 -19.20 -7.46 -7.52
CA GLU A 159 -20.41 -6.62 -7.71
C GLU A 159 -20.17 -5.48 -8.70
N ASN A 160 -18.93 -5.08 -8.94
CA ASN A 160 -18.54 -4.09 -9.93
C ASN A 160 -18.03 -4.71 -11.25
N GLY A 161 -18.36 -5.97 -11.50
CA GLY A 161 -18.11 -6.65 -12.78
C GLY A 161 -16.67 -7.13 -12.97
N TRP A 162 -15.93 -7.34 -11.88
CA TRP A 162 -14.57 -7.91 -11.93
C TRP A 162 -14.60 -9.40 -11.65
N GLU A 163 -14.00 -10.16 -12.54
CA GLU A 163 -13.65 -11.57 -12.34
C GLU A 163 -12.30 -11.65 -11.59
N ILE A 164 -12.23 -12.52 -10.60
CA ILE A 164 -11.00 -12.77 -9.83
C ILE A 164 -10.56 -14.20 -10.11
N LEU A 165 -9.39 -14.34 -10.73
CA LEU A 165 -8.71 -15.61 -10.95
C LEU A 165 -7.77 -15.89 -9.76
N ASP A 166 -7.98 -17.03 -9.10
CA ASP A 166 -7.11 -17.54 -8.03
C ASP A 166 -6.07 -18.51 -8.60
#